data_f5a0f6316e6e3826c23abca6e5ae44f4
#
_entry.id   f5a0f6316e6e3826c23abca6e5ae44f4
#
_cell.length_a   1.000
_cell.length_b   1.000
_cell.length_c   1.000
_cell.angle_alpha   90.00
_cell.angle_beta   90.00
_cell.angle_gamma   90.00
#
_symmetry.space_group_name_H-M   'P 1'
#
loop_
_entity.id
_entity.type
_entity.pdbx_description
1 polymer ?
#
loop_
_entity_poly.entity_id
_entity_poly.type
_entity_poly.pdbx_seq_one_letter_code
_entity_poly.pdbx_strand_id
1 'polypeptide(L)'
;MTKKKVGLALGGGVARGIAHIGVLEILEKEGIDIDVVAGTSTGAVIGALHASGMNAADMKKLVLGFDWKKRGQLVDFGLPHTGFISGERLKHEIQKVLGGDIQFKDLKKPFACVACDLMTGEEIMMNSGPVADAVRASISIPVIFQATKHKGRYLVDGGLVNQVPVNVVKAMGADYVIAVNVVPRHVHKGKPRPGDYGTDETQNDPPPNIIGVMLSIIDIANSCRIDASLSGANAIIDRV
;
A
#
# COMPACT_ATOMS: atom_id res chain seq x y z
N MET A 1 -15.91 -31.08 -5.20
CA MET A 1 -14.98 -30.22 -4.42
C MET A 1 -15.33 -28.78 -4.70
N THR A 2 -15.66 -27.99 -3.68
CA THR A 2 -15.90 -26.56 -3.84
C THR A 2 -14.60 -25.87 -4.28
N LYS A 3 -14.67 -25.01 -5.31
CA LYS A 3 -13.53 -24.20 -5.75
C LYS A 3 -13.02 -23.38 -4.54
N LYS A 4 -11.74 -23.49 -4.22
CA LYS A 4 -11.12 -22.67 -3.16
C LYS A 4 -11.10 -21.22 -3.60
N LYS A 5 -11.50 -20.31 -2.72
CA LYS A 5 -11.39 -18.87 -2.92
C LYS A 5 -9.93 -18.41 -2.77
N VAL A 6 -9.40 -17.82 -3.84
CA VAL A 6 -8.05 -17.24 -3.85
C VAL A 6 -8.11 -15.78 -3.48
N GLY A 7 -7.36 -15.40 -2.47
CA GLY A 7 -7.23 -14.03 -2.02
C GLY A 7 -5.85 -13.46 -2.30
N LEU A 8 -5.79 -12.17 -2.63
CA LEU A 8 -4.56 -11.44 -2.92
C LEU A 8 -4.37 -10.33 -1.90
N ALA A 9 -3.28 -10.41 -1.13
CA ALA A 9 -2.85 -9.37 -0.19
C ALA A 9 -1.69 -8.55 -0.78
N LEU A 10 -1.94 -7.28 -1.09
CA LEU A 10 -0.98 -6.37 -1.69
C LEU A 10 -0.40 -5.42 -0.64
N GLY A 11 0.90 -5.52 -0.39
CA GLY A 11 1.60 -4.72 0.60
C GLY A 11 1.79 -3.26 0.20
N GLY A 12 2.02 -2.41 1.19
CA GLY A 12 2.50 -1.04 1.00
C GLY A 12 3.93 -1.00 0.49
N GLY A 13 4.41 0.15 0.03
CA GLY A 13 5.80 0.25 -0.44
C GLY A 13 6.10 1.51 -1.24
N VAL A 14 5.30 2.53 -1.13
CA VAL A 14 5.48 3.80 -1.88
C VAL A 14 5.67 3.50 -3.38
N ALA A 15 6.74 3.99 -3.99
CA ALA A 15 7.04 3.75 -5.41
C ALA A 15 7.28 2.26 -5.76
N ARG A 16 7.77 1.46 -4.79
CA ARG A 16 8.01 0.01 -4.98
C ARG A 16 6.70 -0.76 -5.25
N GLY A 17 5.56 -0.24 -4.77
CA GLY A 17 4.26 -0.85 -5.00
C GLY A 17 3.83 -0.97 -6.47
N ILE A 18 4.48 -0.24 -7.38
CA ILE A 18 4.29 -0.41 -8.83
C ILE A 18 4.60 -1.86 -9.27
N ALA A 19 5.50 -2.56 -8.55
CA ALA A 19 5.82 -3.96 -8.81
C ALA A 19 4.62 -4.91 -8.72
N HIS A 20 3.58 -4.54 -7.96
CA HIS A 20 2.32 -5.31 -7.91
C HIS A 20 1.69 -5.50 -9.30
N ILE A 21 1.88 -4.54 -10.22
CA ILE A 21 1.36 -4.65 -11.59
C ILE A 21 2.02 -5.83 -12.32
N GLY A 22 3.33 -6.04 -12.14
CA GLY A 22 4.03 -7.19 -12.71
C GLY A 22 3.55 -8.52 -12.13
N VAL A 23 3.22 -8.54 -10.83
CA VAL A 23 2.63 -9.74 -10.20
C VAL A 23 1.25 -10.02 -10.80
N LEU A 24 0.38 -9.02 -10.93
CA LEU A 24 -0.93 -9.16 -11.56
C LEU A 24 -0.81 -9.64 -13.02
N GLU A 25 0.15 -9.10 -13.78
CA GLU A 25 0.41 -9.50 -15.18
C GLU A 25 0.72 -11.03 -15.28
N ILE A 26 1.51 -11.55 -14.34
CA ILE A 26 1.82 -12.99 -14.30
C ILE A 26 0.61 -13.80 -13.84
N LEU A 27 -0.11 -13.37 -12.80
CA LEU A 27 -1.32 -14.08 -12.33
C LEU A 27 -2.38 -14.16 -13.43
N GLU A 28 -2.60 -13.07 -14.18
CA GLU A 28 -3.52 -13.02 -15.32
C GLU A 28 -3.05 -13.97 -16.45
N LYS A 29 -1.76 -13.95 -16.79
CA LYS A 29 -1.18 -14.81 -17.83
C LYS A 29 -1.30 -16.31 -17.51
N GLU A 30 -1.08 -16.66 -16.24
CA GLU A 30 -1.19 -18.05 -15.76
C GLU A 30 -2.64 -18.47 -15.45
N GLY A 31 -3.63 -17.60 -15.71
CA GLY A 31 -5.04 -17.89 -15.49
C GLY A 31 -5.42 -18.06 -14.01
N ILE A 32 -4.66 -17.47 -13.10
CA ILE A 32 -4.96 -17.51 -11.66
C ILE A 32 -6.01 -16.45 -11.36
N ASP A 33 -7.24 -16.90 -11.16
CA ASP A 33 -8.36 -16.01 -10.82
C ASP A 33 -8.32 -15.63 -9.34
N ILE A 34 -8.39 -14.33 -9.07
CA ILE A 34 -8.41 -13.76 -7.73
C ILE A 34 -9.85 -13.45 -7.36
N ASP A 35 -10.34 -14.05 -6.26
CA ASP A 35 -11.71 -13.90 -5.80
C ASP A 35 -11.89 -12.71 -4.85
N VAL A 36 -10.88 -12.38 -4.04
CA VAL A 36 -10.92 -11.26 -3.08
C VAL A 36 -9.55 -10.56 -3.01
N VAL A 37 -9.55 -9.25 -2.79
CA VAL A 37 -8.32 -8.45 -2.74
C VAL A 37 -8.30 -7.59 -1.48
N ALA A 38 -7.15 -7.51 -0.81
CA ALA A 38 -6.91 -6.47 0.17
C ALA A 38 -5.58 -5.77 -0.11
N GLY A 39 -5.51 -4.48 0.22
CA GLY A 39 -4.32 -3.69 -0.02
C GLY A 39 -4.01 -2.69 1.09
N THR A 40 -2.73 -2.39 1.25
CA THR A 40 -2.23 -1.36 2.15
C THR A 40 -1.45 -0.33 1.33
N SER A 41 -1.71 0.96 1.56
CA SER A 41 -0.98 2.07 0.92
C SER A 41 -1.00 1.94 -0.61
N THR A 42 0.16 1.89 -1.28
CA THR A 42 0.24 1.67 -2.74
C THR A 42 -0.46 0.37 -3.16
N GLY A 43 -0.39 -0.68 -2.31
CA GLY A 43 -1.14 -1.92 -2.55
C GLY A 43 -2.66 -1.70 -2.54
N ALA A 44 -3.17 -0.72 -1.77
CA ALA A 44 -4.57 -0.34 -1.82
C ALA A 44 -4.95 0.33 -3.14
N VAL A 45 -4.06 1.17 -3.71
CA VAL A 45 -4.27 1.78 -5.03
C VAL A 45 -4.38 0.70 -6.11
N ILE A 46 -3.36 -0.16 -6.20
CA ILE A 46 -3.33 -1.24 -7.22
C ILE A 46 -4.48 -2.23 -7.01
N GLY A 47 -4.77 -2.58 -5.74
CA GLY A 47 -5.88 -3.46 -5.40
C GLY A 47 -7.25 -2.90 -5.80
N ALA A 48 -7.48 -1.60 -5.61
CA ALA A 48 -8.71 -0.93 -6.03
C ALA A 48 -8.87 -0.94 -7.56
N LEU A 49 -7.79 -0.67 -8.31
CA LEU A 49 -7.80 -0.74 -9.77
C LEU A 49 -8.08 -2.17 -10.26
N HIS A 50 -7.44 -3.17 -9.67
CA HIS A 50 -7.71 -4.56 -10.01
C HIS A 50 -9.16 -4.96 -9.67
N ALA A 51 -9.65 -4.59 -8.51
CA ALA A 51 -11.01 -4.87 -8.09
C ALA A 51 -12.07 -4.16 -8.94
N SER A 52 -11.76 -2.99 -9.51
CA SER A 52 -12.63 -2.31 -10.50
C SER A 52 -12.69 -3.05 -11.85
N GLY A 53 -11.78 -4.00 -12.07
CA GLY A 53 -11.69 -4.80 -13.29
C GLY A 53 -10.69 -4.27 -14.32
N MET A 54 -9.80 -3.35 -13.91
CA MET A 54 -8.68 -2.94 -14.74
C MET A 54 -7.65 -4.07 -14.80
N ASN A 55 -7.22 -4.46 -16.00
CA ASN A 55 -6.18 -5.47 -16.19
C ASN A 55 -4.78 -4.88 -15.99
N ALA A 56 -3.79 -5.75 -15.79
CA ALA A 56 -2.41 -5.34 -15.55
C ALA A 56 -1.79 -4.54 -16.71
N ALA A 57 -2.16 -4.86 -17.97
CA ALA A 57 -1.67 -4.14 -19.14
C ALA A 57 -2.13 -2.68 -19.18
N ASP A 58 -3.38 -2.41 -18.78
CA ASP A 58 -3.90 -1.04 -18.73
C ASP A 58 -3.35 -0.26 -17.52
N MET A 59 -3.15 -0.92 -16.37
CA MET A 59 -2.43 -0.32 -15.24
C MET A 59 -1.01 0.08 -15.63
N LYS A 60 -0.32 -0.78 -16.38
CA LYS A 60 1.05 -0.52 -16.87
C LYS A 60 1.09 0.68 -17.81
N LYS A 61 0.13 0.78 -18.76
CA LYS A 61 -0.01 1.96 -19.63
C LYS A 61 -0.26 3.23 -18.82
N LEU A 62 -1.14 3.15 -17.81
CA LEU A 62 -1.44 4.28 -16.92
C LEU A 62 -0.18 4.80 -16.23
N VAL A 63 0.62 3.91 -15.63
CA VAL A 63 1.85 4.27 -14.92
C VAL A 63 2.92 4.80 -15.87
N LEU A 64 3.11 4.17 -17.04
CA LEU A 64 4.07 4.61 -18.05
C LEU A 64 3.66 5.91 -18.74
N GLY A 65 2.37 6.13 -18.91
CA GLY A 65 1.82 7.38 -19.47
C GLY A 65 1.76 8.53 -18.46
N PHE A 66 2.02 8.24 -17.19
CA PHE A 66 2.00 9.27 -16.14
C PHE A 66 3.21 10.22 -16.28
N ASP A 67 2.93 11.50 -16.51
CA ASP A 67 3.97 12.52 -16.62
C ASP A 67 4.57 12.84 -15.23
N TRP A 68 5.62 12.11 -14.88
CA TRP A 68 6.33 12.27 -13.62
C TRP A 68 6.92 13.68 -13.43
N LYS A 69 7.09 14.46 -14.51
CA LYS A 69 7.53 15.85 -14.45
C LYS A 69 6.42 16.78 -13.93
N LYS A 70 5.15 16.41 -14.17
CA LYS A 70 3.98 17.15 -13.69
C LYS A 70 3.50 16.71 -12.30
N ARG A 71 4.20 15.77 -11.63
CA ARG A 71 3.80 15.29 -10.29
C ARG A 71 3.64 16.41 -9.25
N GLY A 72 4.32 17.55 -9.42
CA GLY A 72 4.10 18.73 -8.57
C GLY A 72 2.65 19.25 -8.60
N GLN A 73 1.89 18.94 -9.65
CA GLN A 73 0.47 19.28 -9.75
C GLN A 73 -0.44 18.40 -8.89
N LEU A 74 0.06 17.24 -8.42
CA LEU A 74 -0.64 16.38 -7.46
C LEU A 74 -0.45 16.85 -6.01
N VAL A 75 0.48 17.78 -5.80
CA VAL A 75 0.78 18.33 -4.48
C VAL A 75 -0.11 19.55 -4.26
N ASP A 76 -1.05 19.43 -3.36
CA ASP A 76 -1.87 20.51 -2.84
C ASP A 76 -1.38 20.86 -1.43
N PHE A 77 -0.62 21.94 -1.33
CA PHE A 77 -0.18 22.45 -0.03
C PHE A 77 -1.38 22.96 0.76
N GLY A 78 -1.66 22.31 1.90
CA GLY A 78 -2.64 22.77 2.87
C GLY A 78 -1.96 23.49 4.04
N LEU A 79 -2.76 24.15 4.90
CA LEU A 79 -2.25 24.59 6.20
C LEU A 79 -1.77 23.35 6.96
N PRO A 80 -0.54 23.34 7.52
CA PRO A 80 0.07 22.13 8.08
C PRO A 80 -0.50 21.80 9.47
N HIS A 81 -1.73 21.31 9.52
CA HIS A 81 -2.32 20.84 10.79
C HIS A 81 -1.84 19.42 11.14
N THR A 82 -1.84 18.50 10.16
CA THR A 82 -1.46 17.10 10.37
C THR A 82 -0.53 16.55 9.26
N GLY A 83 -0.23 17.35 8.24
CA GLY A 83 0.63 17.02 7.09
C GLY A 83 0.73 18.19 6.13
N PHE A 84 1.73 18.16 5.25
CA PHE A 84 2.02 19.27 4.32
C PHE A 84 1.13 19.25 3.08
N ILE A 85 0.59 18.09 2.70
CA ILE A 85 -0.20 17.86 1.49
C ILE A 85 -1.61 17.41 1.90
N SER A 86 -2.66 18.11 1.42
CA SER A 86 -4.04 17.74 1.75
C SER A 86 -4.41 16.38 1.13
N GLY A 87 -3.89 16.08 -0.06
CA GLY A 87 -4.12 14.85 -0.80
C GLY A 87 -5.46 14.78 -1.51
N GLU A 88 -6.23 15.86 -1.57
CA GLU A 88 -7.51 15.90 -2.28
C GLU A 88 -7.31 15.77 -3.80
N ARG A 89 -6.25 16.36 -4.35
CA ARG A 89 -5.91 16.17 -5.76
C ARG A 89 -5.59 14.71 -6.09
N LEU A 90 -4.86 14.04 -5.21
CA LEU A 90 -4.55 12.62 -5.38
C LEU A 90 -5.82 11.76 -5.32
N LYS A 91 -6.73 12.05 -4.36
CA LYS A 91 -8.06 11.44 -4.31
C LYS A 91 -8.81 11.63 -5.63
N HIS A 92 -8.82 12.85 -6.16
CA HIS A 92 -9.50 13.17 -7.41
C HIS A 92 -8.91 12.42 -8.62
N GLU A 93 -7.59 12.26 -8.69
CA GLU A 93 -6.96 11.44 -9.73
C GLU A 93 -7.33 9.95 -9.58
N ILE A 94 -7.40 9.45 -8.35
CA ILE A 94 -7.89 8.08 -8.09
C ILE A 94 -9.33 7.92 -8.60
N GLN A 95 -10.21 8.87 -8.30
CA GLN A 95 -11.59 8.86 -8.81
C GLN A 95 -11.64 8.84 -10.34
N LYS A 96 -10.86 9.69 -11.01
CA LYS A 96 -10.80 9.70 -12.49
C LYS A 96 -10.39 8.35 -13.06
N VAL A 97 -9.34 7.73 -12.50
CA VAL A 97 -8.85 6.45 -12.98
C VAL A 97 -9.83 5.32 -12.71
N LEU A 98 -10.58 5.39 -11.60
CA LEU A 98 -11.65 4.43 -11.27
C LEU A 98 -12.94 4.65 -12.11
N GLY A 99 -13.02 5.73 -12.88
CA GLY A 99 -14.19 6.06 -13.69
C GLY A 99 -15.26 6.86 -12.95
N GLY A 100 -14.94 7.44 -11.81
CA GLY A 100 -15.83 8.29 -11.01
C GLY A 100 -15.75 8.00 -9.51
N ASP A 101 -16.73 8.51 -8.77
CA ASP A 101 -16.85 8.27 -7.32
C ASP A 101 -17.58 6.96 -7.04
N ILE A 102 -16.93 5.84 -7.38
CA ILE A 102 -17.48 4.50 -7.22
C ILE A 102 -17.45 4.04 -5.76
N GLN A 103 -18.44 3.22 -5.40
CA GLN A 103 -18.55 2.62 -4.09
C GLN A 103 -17.92 1.23 -4.08
N PHE A 104 -17.53 0.71 -2.92
CA PHE A 104 -17.01 -0.67 -2.78
C PHE A 104 -17.97 -1.72 -3.37
N LYS A 105 -19.27 -1.53 -3.23
CA LYS A 105 -20.30 -2.44 -3.76
C LYS A 105 -20.34 -2.49 -5.30
N ASP A 106 -19.82 -1.47 -5.97
CA ASP A 106 -19.82 -1.33 -7.43
C ASP A 106 -18.56 -1.97 -8.06
N LEU A 107 -17.62 -2.42 -7.23
CA LEU A 107 -16.42 -3.12 -7.68
C LEU A 107 -16.76 -4.51 -8.22
N LYS A 108 -16.03 -4.95 -9.25
CA LYS A 108 -16.19 -6.29 -9.84
C LYS A 108 -15.73 -7.43 -8.93
N LYS A 109 -14.79 -7.12 -8.01
CA LYS A 109 -14.28 -8.08 -7.02
C LYS A 109 -14.40 -7.46 -5.62
N PRO A 110 -14.70 -8.26 -4.59
CA PRO A 110 -14.61 -7.84 -3.19
C PRO A 110 -13.22 -7.26 -2.89
N PHE A 111 -13.21 -6.06 -2.33
CA PHE A 111 -11.99 -5.35 -2.01
C PHE A 111 -12.06 -4.77 -0.60
N ALA A 112 -10.91 -4.71 0.07
CA ALA A 112 -10.71 -3.94 1.30
C ALA A 112 -9.36 -3.25 1.27
N CYS A 113 -9.25 -2.11 1.96
CA CYS A 113 -7.97 -1.50 2.23
C CYS A 113 -7.80 -1.22 3.73
N VAL A 114 -6.55 -1.09 4.14
CA VAL A 114 -6.17 -0.92 5.54
C VAL A 114 -5.70 0.51 5.78
N ALA A 115 -6.17 1.10 6.86
CA ALA A 115 -5.63 2.32 7.43
C ALA A 115 -5.33 2.11 8.92
N CYS A 116 -4.60 3.05 9.51
CA CYS A 116 -4.31 3.09 10.94
C CYS A 116 -5.07 4.25 11.59
N ASP A 117 -5.76 3.99 12.69
CA ASP A 117 -6.30 5.06 13.54
C ASP A 117 -5.14 5.77 14.25
N LEU A 118 -4.97 7.05 13.98
CA LEU A 118 -3.87 7.85 14.51
C LEU A 118 -3.88 7.95 16.04
N MET A 119 -5.06 7.89 16.65
CA MET A 119 -5.21 8.09 18.10
C MET A 119 -5.04 6.81 18.89
N THR A 120 -5.47 5.67 18.33
CA THR A 120 -5.50 4.40 19.05
C THR A 120 -4.44 3.39 18.55
N GLY A 121 -3.91 3.59 17.34
CA GLY A 121 -3.05 2.62 16.67
C GLY A 121 -3.80 1.37 16.17
N GLU A 122 -5.13 1.38 16.17
CA GLU A 122 -5.93 0.28 15.65
C GLU A 122 -5.80 0.13 14.13
N GLU A 123 -5.78 -1.12 13.67
CA GLU A 123 -5.99 -1.47 12.27
C GLU A 123 -7.45 -1.23 11.89
N ILE A 124 -7.67 -0.39 10.88
CA ILE A 124 -9.01 -0.11 10.35
C ILE A 124 -9.15 -0.73 8.96
N MET A 125 -9.95 -1.79 8.86
CA MET A 125 -10.35 -2.36 7.59
C MET A 125 -11.49 -1.53 6.98
N MET A 126 -11.28 -1.02 5.78
CA MET A 126 -12.28 -0.26 5.02
C MET A 126 -12.72 -1.06 3.79
N ASN A 127 -14.00 -1.40 3.73
CA ASN A 127 -14.63 -2.20 2.67
C ASN A 127 -16.03 -1.69 2.28
N SER A 128 -16.34 -0.45 2.65
CA SER A 128 -17.64 0.16 2.38
C SER A 128 -17.50 1.68 2.18
N GLY A 129 -18.47 2.28 1.50
CA GLY A 129 -18.47 3.69 1.14
C GLY A 129 -17.69 3.97 -0.15
N PRO A 130 -17.25 5.22 -0.40
CA PRO A 130 -16.48 5.59 -1.59
C PRO A 130 -15.08 4.96 -1.56
N VAL A 131 -14.69 4.29 -2.65
CA VAL A 131 -13.40 3.61 -2.75
C VAL A 131 -12.25 4.60 -2.66
N ALA A 132 -12.36 5.74 -3.35
CA ALA A 132 -11.30 6.75 -3.37
C ALA A 132 -11.02 7.36 -1.98
N ASP A 133 -12.04 7.51 -1.14
CA ASP A 133 -11.88 7.99 0.25
C ASP A 133 -11.09 6.99 1.09
N ALA A 134 -11.41 5.73 0.97
CA ALA A 134 -10.74 4.66 1.70
C ALA A 134 -9.28 4.50 1.24
N VAL A 135 -9.05 4.51 -0.08
CA VAL A 135 -7.69 4.46 -0.64
C VAL A 135 -6.90 5.70 -0.20
N ARG A 136 -7.53 6.91 -0.24
CA ARG A 136 -6.90 8.14 0.25
C ARG A 136 -6.47 8.04 1.71
N ALA A 137 -7.29 7.44 2.57
CA ALA A 137 -6.93 7.19 3.96
C ALA A 137 -5.74 6.22 4.07
N SER A 138 -5.77 5.12 3.32
CA SER A 138 -4.72 4.10 3.32
C SER A 138 -3.34 4.61 2.86
N ILE A 139 -3.29 5.66 2.03
CA ILE A 139 -2.05 6.29 1.54
C ILE A 139 -1.66 7.56 2.33
N SER A 140 -2.31 7.84 3.45
CA SER A 140 -2.04 9.03 4.28
C SER A 140 -0.74 8.89 5.07
N ILE A 141 0.40 8.86 4.40
CA ILE A 141 1.72 8.77 5.05
C ILE A 141 1.87 9.96 6.00
N PRO A 142 2.10 9.71 7.32
CA PRO A 142 2.25 10.77 8.31
C PRO A 142 3.29 11.81 7.91
N VAL A 143 3.07 13.06 8.32
CA VAL A 143 3.90 14.24 7.98
C VAL A 143 3.78 14.65 6.50
N ILE A 144 3.73 13.72 5.55
CA ILE A 144 3.59 14.04 4.12
C ILE A 144 2.16 14.44 3.82
N PHE A 145 1.20 13.56 4.11
CA PHE A 145 -0.21 13.79 3.86
C PHE A 145 -0.98 14.10 5.15
N GLN A 146 -2.00 14.93 5.04
CA GLN A 146 -2.92 15.16 6.13
C GLN A 146 -3.67 13.87 6.46
N ALA A 147 -3.89 13.62 7.78
CA ALA A 147 -4.72 12.54 8.23
C ALA A 147 -6.15 12.69 7.70
N THR A 148 -6.74 11.60 7.26
CA THR A 148 -8.10 11.58 6.70
C THR A 148 -9.12 11.36 7.81
N LYS A 149 -10.13 12.24 7.92
CA LYS A 149 -11.22 12.05 8.86
C LYS A 149 -12.25 11.05 8.30
N HIS A 150 -12.48 9.96 9.01
CA HIS A 150 -13.45 8.93 8.63
C HIS A 150 -14.24 8.45 9.86
N LYS A 151 -15.57 8.57 9.83
CA LYS A 151 -16.47 8.15 10.93
C LYS A 151 -16.01 8.59 12.32
N GLY A 152 -15.56 9.85 12.42
CA GLY A 152 -15.10 10.43 13.69
C GLY A 152 -13.64 10.11 14.07
N ARG A 153 -12.96 9.25 13.34
CA ARG A 153 -11.54 8.88 13.53
C ARG A 153 -10.63 9.66 12.60
N TYR A 154 -9.39 9.86 12.99
CA TYR A 154 -8.32 10.36 12.12
C TYR A 154 -7.46 9.19 11.66
N LEU A 155 -7.48 8.93 10.34
CA LEU A 155 -6.79 7.80 9.74
C LEU A 155 -5.51 8.24 9.04
N VAL A 156 -4.48 7.41 9.18
CA VAL A 156 -3.19 7.51 8.50
C VAL A 156 -2.87 6.20 7.79
N ASP A 157 -1.74 6.15 7.07
CA ASP A 157 -1.30 5.00 6.27
C ASP A 157 -1.34 3.69 7.06
N GLY A 158 -1.95 2.68 6.45
CA GLY A 158 -2.14 1.37 7.06
C GLY A 158 -0.84 0.59 7.27
N GLY A 159 0.24 0.94 6.57
CA GLY A 159 1.54 0.32 6.73
C GLY A 159 2.09 0.39 8.15
N LEU A 160 1.66 1.39 8.94
CA LEU A 160 2.06 1.50 10.34
C LEU A 160 1.60 0.32 11.22
N VAL A 161 0.55 -0.38 10.82
CA VAL A 161 -0.05 -1.47 11.62
C VAL A 161 -0.08 -2.80 10.87
N ASN A 162 -0.31 -2.78 9.55
CA ASN A 162 -0.41 -3.98 8.74
C ASN A 162 0.14 -3.73 7.33
N GLN A 163 1.38 -4.09 7.14
CA GLN A 163 2.11 -3.84 5.90
C GLN A 163 1.60 -4.68 4.72
N VAL A 164 1.26 -5.96 4.97
CA VAL A 164 0.67 -6.86 3.97
C VAL A 164 -0.58 -7.50 4.58
N PRO A 165 -1.79 -7.13 4.12
CA PRO A 165 -3.03 -7.40 4.84
C PRO A 165 -3.56 -8.84 4.64
N VAL A 166 -2.76 -9.85 5.01
CA VAL A 166 -3.11 -11.28 4.91
C VAL A 166 -4.32 -11.63 5.79
N ASN A 167 -4.35 -11.11 7.03
CA ASN A 167 -5.46 -11.31 7.95
C ASN A 167 -6.79 -10.77 7.39
N VAL A 168 -6.73 -9.62 6.70
CA VAL A 168 -7.91 -8.99 6.09
C VAL A 168 -8.46 -9.85 4.96
N VAL A 169 -7.59 -10.35 4.06
CA VAL A 169 -8.00 -11.24 2.97
C VAL A 169 -8.62 -12.52 3.52
N LYS A 170 -8.09 -13.08 4.60
CA LYS A 170 -8.68 -14.25 5.30
C LYS A 170 -10.03 -13.91 5.88
N ALA A 171 -10.17 -12.76 6.55
CA ALA A 171 -11.45 -12.30 7.10
C ALA A 171 -12.51 -12.07 6.01
N MET A 172 -12.10 -11.79 4.76
CA MET A 172 -12.98 -11.72 3.59
C MET A 172 -13.35 -13.10 3.02
N GLY A 173 -12.86 -14.18 3.61
CA GLY A 173 -13.24 -15.56 3.27
C GLY A 173 -12.35 -16.23 2.22
N ALA A 174 -11.10 -15.82 2.07
CA ALA A 174 -10.14 -16.52 1.23
C ALA A 174 -9.68 -17.83 1.88
N ASP A 175 -9.70 -18.92 1.10
CA ASP A 175 -9.18 -20.24 1.50
C ASP A 175 -7.69 -20.38 1.20
N TYR A 176 -7.20 -19.65 0.19
CA TYR A 176 -5.81 -19.60 -0.24
C TYR A 176 -5.38 -18.16 -0.40
N VAL A 177 -4.31 -17.76 0.27
CA VAL A 177 -3.83 -16.37 0.26
C VAL A 177 -2.47 -16.26 -0.41
N ILE A 178 -2.39 -15.45 -1.46
CA ILE A 178 -1.15 -14.98 -2.08
C ILE A 178 -0.83 -13.62 -1.47
N ALA A 179 0.30 -13.52 -0.78
CA ALA A 179 0.79 -12.29 -0.19
C ALA A 179 1.93 -11.71 -1.04
N VAL A 180 1.85 -10.43 -1.37
CA VAL A 180 2.88 -9.73 -2.16
C VAL A 180 3.53 -8.67 -1.29
N ASN A 181 4.80 -8.89 -0.97
CA ASN A 181 5.63 -7.94 -0.24
C ASN A 181 6.60 -7.23 -1.18
N VAL A 182 6.61 -5.92 -1.16
CA VAL A 182 7.51 -5.06 -1.97
C VAL A 182 8.48 -4.24 -1.13
N VAL A 183 8.43 -4.39 0.19
CA VAL A 183 9.38 -3.77 1.12
C VAL A 183 10.49 -4.77 1.45
N PRO A 184 11.77 -4.34 1.45
CA PRO A 184 12.86 -5.22 1.83
C PRO A 184 12.66 -5.75 3.25
N ARG A 185 12.84 -7.04 3.46
CA ARG A 185 13.03 -7.56 4.81
C ARG A 185 14.42 -7.12 5.26
N HIS A 186 14.51 -6.42 6.37
CA HIS A 186 15.80 -6.25 7.03
C HIS A 186 16.24 -7.60 7.57
N VAL A 187 16.99 -8.34 6.78
CA VAL A 187 17.76 -9.44 7.30
C VAL A 187 18.81 -8.80 8.22
N HIS A 188 18.69 -8.99 9.52
CA HIS A 188 19.80 -8.73 10.44
C HIS A 188 20.97 -9.62 9.98
N LYS A 189 21.78 -9.12 9.07
CA LYS A 189 23.08 -9.71 8.76
C LYS A 189 23.95 -9.54 10.01
N GLY A 190 23.84 -10.51 10.91
CA GLY A 190 24.68 -10.60 12.11
C GLY A 190 24.59 -9.37 13.03
N LYS A 191 24.78 -9.57 14.34
CA LYS A 191 25.03 -8.43 15.23
C LYS A 191 26.25 -7.68 14.70
N PRO A 192 26.20 -6.36 14.50
CA PRO A 192 27.40 -5.59 14.19
C PRO A 192 28.41 -5.92 15.24
N ARG A 193 29.60 -6.37 14.84
CA ARG A 193 30.70 -6.58 15.83
C ARG A 193 31.06 -5.20 16.38
N PRO A 194 31.40 -5.07 17.66
CA PRO A 194 31.96 -3.83 18.19
C PRO A 194 33.16 -3.43 17.31
N GLY A 195 33.06 -2.32 16.57
CA GLY A 195 34.04 -1.88 15.59
C GLY A 195 33.64 -1.94 14.12
N ASP A 196 32.53 -2.64 13.75
CA ASP A 196 31.98 -2.69 12.38
C ASP A 196 31.12 -1.47 12.02
N TYR A 197 31.20 -0.40 12.77
CA TYR A 197 30.70 0.90 12.27
C TYR A 197 31.64 1.34 11.17
N GLY A 198 31.30 0.95 9.94
CA GLY A 198 32.14 1.16 8.79
C GLY A 198 32.53 2.63 8.66
N THR A 199 33.81 2.83 8.77
CA THR A 199 34.50 4.01 8.26
C THR A 199 34.59 3.94 6.74
N ASP A 200 33.46 3.71 6.06
CA ASP A 200 33.38 3.88 4.61
C ASP A 200 33.17 5.38 4.35
N GLU A 201 34.29 6.11 4.41
CA GLU A 201 34.38 7.53 4.12
C GLU A 201 34.04 7.88 2.64
N THR A 202 33.45 6.94 1.88
CA THR A 202 33.16 7.11 0.46
C THR A 202 31.72 7.52 0.14
N GLN A 203 30.85 7.69 1.14
CA GLN A 203 29.50 8.21 0.90
C GLN A 203 29.46 9.73 1.12
N ASN A 204 29.77 10.48 0.07
CA ASN A 204 29.46 11.92 -0.06
C ASN A 204 27.95 12.17 -0.29
N ASP A 205 27.07 11.30 0.21
CA ASP A 205 25.65 11.53 0.11
C ASP A 205 25.24 12.61 1.13
N PRO A 206 24.48 13.63 0.69
CA PRO A 206 23.99 14.64 1.61
C PRO A 206 23.11 13.99 2.69
N PRO A 207 23.09 14.50 3.92
CA PRO A 207 22.26 13.97 4.97
C PRO A 207 20.78 13.93 4.52
N PRO A 208 20.02 12.90 4.88
CA PRO A 208 18.63 12.79 4.48
C PRO A 208 17.82 13.98 5.01
N ASN A 209 16.96 14.55 4.15
CA ASN A 209 16.03 15.60 4.59
C ASN A 209 14.97 15.01 5.54
N ILE A 210 14.19 15.84 6.22
CA ILE A 210 13.19 15.44 7.21
C ILE A 210 12.20 14.40 6.66
N ILE A 211 11.79 14.52 5.39
CA ILE A 211 10.91 13.56 4.73
C ILE A 211 11.61 12.22 4.55
N GLY A 212 12.88 12.23 4.12
CA GLY A 212 13.70 11.03 3.99
C GLY A 212 13.89 10.30 5.32
N VAL A 213 14.15 11.05 6.41
CA VAL A 213 14.24 10.48 7.76
C VAL A 213 12.92 9.81 8.16
N MET A 214 11.78 10.50 7.96
CA MET A 214 10.47 9.94 8.29
C MET A 214 10.13 8.68 7.49
N LEU A 215 10.40 8.68 6.18
CA LEU A 215 10.21 7.49 5.35
C LEU A 215 11.09 6.32 5.80
N SER A 216 12.35 6.60 6.19
CA SER A 216 13.25 5.58 6.71
C SER A 216 12.74 4.99 8.03
N ILE A 217 12.23 5.82 8.94
CA ILE A 217 11.63 5.35 10.21
C ILE A 217 10.43 4.43 9.92
N ILE A 218 9.55 4.82 8.99
CA ILE A 218 8.41 4.01 8.59
C ILE A 218 8.87 2.70 7.95
N ASP A 219 9.86 2.73 7.05
CA ASP A 219 10.42 1.53 6.42
C ASP A 219 11.03 0.57 7.47
N ILE A 220 11.76 1.09 8.46
CA ILE A 220 12.32 0.29 9.57
C ILE A 220 11.20 -0.34 10.39
N ALA A 221 10.20 0.45 10.81
CA ALA A 221 9.07 -0.05 11.59
C ALA A 221 8.28 -1.13 10.84
N ASN A 222 8.07 -0.94 9.54
CA ASN A 222 7.41 -1.91 8.68
C ASN A 222 8.21 -3.20 8.54
N SER A 223 9.53 -3.09 8.35
CA SER A 223 10.42 -4.26 8.23
C SER A 223 10.41 -5.12 9.47
N CYS A 224 10.31 -4.53 10.66
CA CYS A 224 10.22 -5.27 11.92
C CYS A 224 8.90 -6.06 12.06
N ARG A 225 7.85 -5.67 11.33
CA ARG A 225 6.50 -6.28 11.41
C ARG A 225 6.15 -7.16 10.23
N ILE A 226 6.98 -7.16 9.18
CA ILE A 226 6.65 -7.82 7.91
C ILE A 226 6.34 -9.31 8.09
N ASP A 227 7.12 -10.01 8.89
CA ASP A 227 6.94 -11.44 9.12
C ASP A 227 5.61 -11.74 9.84
N ALA A 228 5.20 -10.87 10.77
CA ALA A 228 3.89 -10.97 11.41
C ALA A 228 2.76 -10.72 10.39
N SER A 229 2.89 -9.73 9.53
CA SER A 229 1.90 -9.43 8.47
C SER A 229 1.77 -10.56 7.45
N LEU A 230 2.86 -11.24 7.14
CA LEU A 230 2.88 -12.37 6.20
C LEU A 230 2.42 -13.69 6.83
N SER A 231 2.25 -13.71 8.16
CA SER A 231 1.83 -14.92 8.88
C SER A 231 0.50 -15.45 8.34
N GLY A 232 0.52 -16.73 7.97
CA GLY A 232 -0.65 -17.43 7.46
C GLY A 232 -0.94 -17.23 5.99
N ALA A 233 -0.11 -16.57 5.19
CA ALA A 233 -0.15 -16.66 3.75
C ALA A 233 0.20 -18.08 3.27
N ASN A 234 -0.45 -18.52 2.20
CA ASN A 234 -0.17 -19.82 1.58
C ASN A 234 0.97 -19.72 0.55
N ALA A 235 1.06 -18.57 -0.11
CA ALA A 235 2.16 -18.23 -1.00
C ALA A 235 2.62 -16.80 -0.72
N ILE A 236 3.93 -16.58 -0.71
CA ILE A 236 4.53 -15.27 -0.51
C ILE A 236 5.36 -14.94 -1.74
N ILE A 237 5.03 -13.82 -2.39
CA ILE A 237 5.84 -13.22 -3.43
C ILE A 237 6.61 -12.09 -2.76
N ASP A 238 7.88 -12.31 -2.58
CA ASP A 238 8.76 -11.35 -1.90
C ASP A 238 9.66 -10.66 -2.92
N ARG A 239 10.09 -9.46 -2.59
CA ARG A 239 11.06 -8.76 -3.41
C ARG A 239 12.35 -9.56 -3.50
N VAL A 240 12.74 -9.88 -4.71
CA VAL A 240 14.07 -10.38 -5.05
C VAL A 240 15.04 -9.22 -5.18
#